data_fa22c41aefc72d55a62d357f73f9214d
#
_entry.id   fa22c41aefc72d55a62d357f73f9214d
#
_cell.length_a   1.000
_cell.length_b   1.000
_cell.length_c   1.000
_cell.angle_alpha   90.00
_cell.angle_beta   90.00
_cell.angle_gamma   90.00
#
_symmetry.space_group_name_H-M   'P 1'
#
loop_
_entity.id
_entity.type
_entity.pdbx_description
1 polymer ?
#
loop_
_entity_poly.entity_id
_entity_poly.type
_entity_poly.pdbx_seq_one_letter_code
_entity_poly.pdbx_strand_id
1 'polypeptide(L)'
;ESFDYVYEHVKTDVLLGSISGGTDIISCFALGNPMLPVRRGELQCRGLGMDVQAFDAKGQAMINEKGELFCTSAFPSMPIYFWNDPDGEKYHKAYFTLFQDIWHHGDFIRISEHGGIKIFGRSDATLNPGGVRIGTAEIYRVVEALDFIKDSLVIGQKWEGDERVVLFLKMKEGSALNDELIKEIKSQIRSNCSPRHVPAKILMIKEIPYTINGKKVEIAVRKIIHGQDVINKDALANPDSLELFKEIPELQV
;
A
#
# COMPACT_ATOMS: atom_id res chain seq x y z
N GLU A 1 -0.47 -10.33 -15.28
CA GLU A 1 -0.11 -11.76 -15.18
C GLU A 1 -1.23 -12.60 -14.55
N SER A 2 -1.68 -12.36 -13.27
CA SER A 2 -2.74 -13.17 -12.64
C SER A 2 -4.06 -13.14 -13.42
N PHE A 3 -4.45 -11.99 -13.97
CA PHE A 3 -5.63 -11.88 -14.84
C PHE A 3 -5.44 -12.64 -16.14
N ASP A 4 -4.26 -12.53 -16.77
CA ASP A 4 -3.94 -13.27 -17.99
C ASP A 4 -4.01 -14.78 -17.75
N TYR A 5 -3.43 -15.24 -16.63
CA TYR A 5 -3.49 -16.65 -16.24
C TYR A 5 -4.94 -17.17 -16.12
N VAL A 6 -5.83 -16.39 -15.49
CA VAL A 6 -7.23 -16.81 -15.35
C VAL A 6 -7.91 -16.92 -16.73
N TYR A 7 -7.71 -15.93 -17.62
CA TYR A 7 -8.30 -15.94 -18.95
C TYR A 7 -7.71 -17.04 -19.85
N GLU A 8 -6.43 -17.37 -19.69
CA GLU A 8 -5.75 -18.39 -20.49
C GLU A 8 -5.99 -19.82 -20.00
N HIS A 9 -6.06 -20.01 -18.66
CA HIS A 9 -6.02 -21.35 -18.06
C HIS A 9 -7.26 -21.75 -17.26
N VAL A 10 -8.11 -20.80 -16.88
CA VAL A 10 -9.31 -21.10 -16.07
C VAL A 10 -10.57 -20.92 -16.90
N LYS A 11 -10.83 -19.72 -17.39
CA LYS A 11 -12.02 -19.43 -18.22
C LYS A 11 -11.84 -18.15 -19.01
N THR A 12 -11.99 -18.22 -20.33
CA THR A 12 -11.91 -17.06 -21.23
C THR A 12 -13.11 -16.14 -21.17
N ASP A 13 -14.30 -16.71 -20.93
CA ASP A 13 -15.56 -15.97 -20.83
C ASP A 13 -15.98 -15.84 -19.36
N VAL A 14 -15.35 -14.89 -18.65
CA VAL A 14 -15.64 -14.56 -17.25
C VAL A 14 -15.40 -13.08 -16.98
N LEU A 15 -16.28 -12.48 -16.18
CA LEU A 15 -16.01 -11.16 -15.61
C LEU A 15 -15.06 -11.29 -14.44
N LEU A 16 -13.78 -11.05 -14.70
CA LEU A 16 -12.74 -11.04 -13.64
C LEU A 16 -12.59 -9.61 -13.10
N GLY A 17 -13.32 -9.30 -12.02
CA GLY A 17 -13.25 -8.01 -11.36
C GLY A 17 -12.23 -8.00 -10.21
N SER A 18 -11.45 -6.94 -10.10
CA SER A 18 -10.68 -6.62 -8.90
C SER A 18 -11.47 -5.65 -8.03
N ILE A 19 -11.25 -5.70 -6.72
CA ILE A 19 -11.96 -4.84 -5.76
C ILE A 19 -10.97 -4.11 -4.84
N SER A 20 -11.37 -2.94 -4.36
CA SER A 20 -10.70 -2.23 -3.28
C SER A 20 -11.72 -1.58 -2.35
N GLY A 21 -11.53 -1.80 -1.05
CA GLY A 21 -12.42 -1.28 -0.01
C GLY A 21 -11.80 -1.43 1.36
N GLY A 22 -12.62 -1.47 2.40
CA GLY A 22 -12.14 -1.55 3.78
C GLY A 22 -12.98 -2.50 4.64
N THR A 23 -12.34 -3.08 5.65
CA THR A 23 -13.01 -3.95 6.62
C THR A 23 -14.11 -3.18 7.35
N ASP A 24 -13.85 -1.95 7.75
CA ASP A 24 -14.79 -1.13 8.53
C ASP A 24 -16.06 -0.78 7.74
N ILE A 25 -15.95 -0.63 6.43
CA ILE A 25 -17.10 -0.32 5.57
C ILE A 25 -17.84 -1.56 5.07
N ILE A 26 -17.27 -2.76 5.25
CA ILE A 26 -17.83 -4.04 4.75
C ILE A 26 -18.30 -3.91 3.28
N SER A 27 -17.57 -3.15 2.49
CA SER A 27 -17.90 -2.82 1.10
C SER A 27 -16.64 -2.42 0.32
N CYS A 28 -16.84 -2.01 -0.94
CA CYS A 28 -15.77 -1.62 -1.84
C CYS A 28 -15.99 -0.20 -2.38
N PHE A 29 -14.95 0.62 -2.31
CA PHE A 29 -14.92 1.92 -2.99
C PHE A 29 -14.73 1.78 -4.51
N ALA A 30 -14.09 0.69 -4.93
CA ALA A 30 -13.94 0.33 -6.33
C ALA A 30 -14.21 -1.17 -6.51
N LEU A 31 -14.91 -1.54 -7.58
CA LEU A 31 -15.33 -2.92 -7.81
C LEU A 31 -15.60 -3.22 -9.31
N GLY A 32 -15.96 -4.47 -9.58
CA GLY A 32 -16.37 -4.93 -10.91
C GLY A 32 -17.77 -4.48 -11.30
N ASN A 33 -17.99 -4.31 -12.61
CA ASN A 33 -19.30 -3.95 -13.17
C ASN A 33 -19.52 -4.71 -14.49
N PRO A 34 -20.57 -5.54 -14.62
CA PRO A 34 -20.81 -6.33 -15.82
C PRO A 34 -21.13 -5.50 -17.07
N MET A 35 -21.46 -4.21 -16.90
CA MET A 35 -21.74 -3.30 -18.01
C MET A 35 -20.50 -2.61 -18.57
N LEU A 36 -19.33 -2.80 -17.95
CA LEU A 36 -18.09 -2.13 -18.32
C LEU A 36 -17.00 -3.14 -18.71
N PRO A 37 -16.08 -2.78 -19.62
CA PRO A 37 -14.95 -3.63 -19.95
C PRO A 37 -13.96 -3.75 -18.79
N VAL A 38 -13.33 -4.91 -18.65
CA VAL A 38 -12.17 -5.10 -17.77
C VAL A 38 -10.93 -4.55 -18.48
N ARG A 39 -10.27 -3.56 -17.88
CA ARG A 39 -9.07 -2.92 -18.43
C ARG A 39 -7.85 -3.35 -17.61
N ARG A 40 -6.76 -3.67 -18.32
CA ARG A 40 -5.50 -4.07 -17.67
C ARG A 40 -4.98 -2.96 -16.74
N GLY A 41 -4.69 -3.31 -15.48
CA GLY A 41 -4.11 -2.40 -14.48
C GLY A 41 -5.09 -1.42 -13.84
N GLU A 42 -6.40 -1.61 -14.04
CA GLU A 42 -7.45 -0.79 -13.43
C GLU A 42 -8.54 -1.66 -12.78
N LEU A 43 -9.12 -1.17 -11.69
CA LEU A 43 -10.41 -1.58 -11.20
C LEU A 43 -11.48 -0.88 -12.06
N GLN A 44 -12.57 -1.59 -12.39
CA GLN A 44 -13.47 -1.13 -13.45
C GLN A 44 -14.16 0.20 -13.17
N CYS A 45 -14.62 0.44 -11.93
CA CYS A 45 -15.33 1.67 -11.59
C CYS A 45 -15.48 1.86 -10.06
N ARG A 46 -16.06 3.01 -9.70
CA ARG A 46 -16.55 3.28 -8.33
C ARG A 46 -17.63 2.29 -7.93
N GLY A 47 -17.68 1.96 -6.63
CA GLY A 47 -18.78 1.20 -6.04
C GLY A 47 -20.12 1.94 -6.15
N LEU A 48 -21.22 1.21 -6.29
CA LEU A 48 -22.55 1.81 -6.28
C LEU A 48 -22.81 2.49 -4.93
N GLY A 49 -23.28 3.74 -4.96
CA GLY A 49 -23.49 4.55 -3.77
C GLY A 49 -22.23 5.10 -3.13
N MET A 50 -21.06 4.93 -3.77
CA MET A 50 -19.77 5.43 -3.32
C MET A 50 -19.31 6.61 -4.18
N ASP A 51 -19.39 7.82 -3.66
CA ASP A 51 -18.89 9.03 -4.35
C ASP A 51 -17.39 9.20 -4.14
N VAL A 52 -16.62 8.27 -4.74
CA VAL A 52 -15.16 8.23 -4.64
C VAL A 52 -14.52 9.27 -5.54
N GLN A 53 -13.63 10.06 -4.96
CA GLN A 53 -12.84 11.06 -5.65
C GLN A 53 -11.35 10.89 -5.34
N ALA A 54 -10.49 11.26 -6.28
CA ALA A 54 -9.06 11.43 -6.06
C ALA A 54 -8.81 12.92 -5.78
N PHE A 55 -8.36 13.28 -4.57
CA PHE A 55 -8.13 14.68 -4.19
C PHE A 55 -6.64 15.01 -4.18
N ASP A 56 -6.33 16.24 -4.59
CA ASP A 56 -5.03 16.86 -4.32
C ASP A 56 -4.91 17.30 -2.85
N ALA A 57 -3.77 17.88 -2.47
CA ALA A 57 -3.53 18.38 -1.11
C ALA A 57 -4.44 19.58 -0.71
N LYS A 58 -5.14 20.18 -1.67
CA LYS A 58 -6.08 21.31 -1.46
C LYS A 58 -7.53 20.85 -1.39
N GLY A 59 -7.80 19.54 -1.57
CA GLY A 59 -9.16 18.98 -1.61
C GLY A 59 -9.87 19.17 -2.95
N GLN A 60 -9.12 19.38 -4.04
CA GLN A 60 -9.70 19.47 -5.38
C GLN A 60 -9.70 18.09 -6.04
N ALA A 61 -10.83 17.70 -6.63
CA ALA A 61 -10.96 16.46 -7.37
C ALA A 61 -10.13 16.46 -8.65
N MET A 62 -9.40 15.37 -8.88
CA MET A 62 -8.52 15.20 -10.03
C MET A 62 -8.91 14.00 -10.88
N ILE A 63 -8.69 14.09 -12.17
CA ILE A 63 -8.82 13.00 -13.14
C ILE A 63 -7.48 12.78 -13.83
N ASN A 64 -7.11 11.53 -14.07
CA ASN A 64 -5.83 11.08 -14.63
C ASN A 64 -4.60 11.40 -13.80
N GLU A 65 -4.74 11.97 -12.63
CA GLU A 65 -3.65 12.27 -11.70
C GLU A 65 -3.77 11.46 -10.41
N LYS A 66 -2.63 11.25 -9.73
CA LYS A 66 -2.55 10.55 -8.44
C LYS A 66 -3.02 11.48 -7.33
N GLY A 67 -4.07 11.10 -6.63
CA GLY A 67 -4.59 11.81 -5.47
C GLY A 67 -4.95 10.88 -4.32
N GLU A 68 -5.32 11.46 -3.20
CA GLU A 68 -5.81 10.76 -2.00
C GLU A 68 -7.25 10.32 -2.21
N LEU A 69 -7.60 9.09 -1.79
CA LEU A 69 -8.96 8.57 -1.88
C LEU A 69 -9.86 9.21 -0.81
N PHE A 70 -10.86 9.92 -1.28
CA PHE A 70 -11.98 10.40 -0.46
C PHE A 70 -13.30 9.83 -0.97
N CYS A 71 -14.25 9.62 -0.05
CA CYS A 71 -15.66 9.42 -0.37
C CYS A 71 -16.41 10.66 0.10
N THR A 72 -16.93 11.44 -0.83
CA THR A 72 -17.45 12.80 -0.56
C THR A 72 -18.91 12.82 -0.15
N SER A 73 -19.59 11.68 -0.22
CA SER A 73 -20.98 11.52 0.23
C SER A 73 -21.09 10.38 1.23
N ALA A 74 -22.05 10.46 2.13
CA ALA A 74 -22.39 9.34 3.00
C ALA A 74 -22.82 8.12 2.18
N PHE A 75 -22.44 6.94 2.62
CA PHE A 75 -22.72 5.70 1.90
C PHE A 75 -23.38 4.66 2.82
N PRO A 76 -24.15 3.70 2.27
CA PRO A 76 -25.01 2.82 3.07
C PRO A 76 -24.30 1.95 4.11
N SER A 77 -23.05 1.54 3.85
CA SER A 77 -22.25 0.69 4.73
C SER A 77 -21.28 1.45 5.61
N MET A 78 -21.43 2.77 5.73
CA MET A 78 -20.63 3.60 6.62
C MET A 78 -20.82 3.14 8.08
N PRO A 79 -19.76 2.92 8.87
CA PRO A 79 -19.89 2.59 10.28
C PRO A 79 -20.71 3.66 11.04
N ILE A 80 -21.56 3.20 11.95
CA ILE A 80 -22.35 4.11 12.78
C ILE A 80 -21.51 4.63 13.94
N TYR A 81 -20.64 3.78 14.51
CA TYR A 81 -19.70 4.10 15.60
C TYR A 81 -18.62 3.00 15.70
N PHE A 82 -17.58 3.27 16.47
CA PHE A 82 -16.60 2.26 16.85
C PHE A 82 -16.88 1.70 18.25
N TRP A 83 -16.55 0.43 18.44
CA TRP A 83 -16.62 -0.19 19.77
C TRP A 83 -15.67 0.51 20.74
N ASN A 84 -16.14 0.75 22.00
CA ASN A 84 -15.40 1.51 23.02
C ASN A 84 -14.98 2.92 22.56
N ASP A 85 -15.88 3.62 21.87
CA ASP A 85 -15.71 5.00 21.39
C ASP A 85 -16.98 5.81 21.67
N PRO A 86 -17.30 6.05 22.96
CA PRO A 86 -18.58 6.67 23.36
C PRO A 86 -18.74 8.11 22.83
N ASP A 87 -17.62 8.81 22.65
CA ASP A 87 -17.59 10.20 22.19
C ASP A 87 -17.38 10.31 20.67
N GLY A 88 -17.17 9.19 19.98
CA GLY A 88 -16.91 9.13 18.53
C GLY A 88 -15.55 9.69 18.10
N GLU A 89 -14.65 9.96 19.06
CA GLU A 89 -13.34 10.56 18.76
C GLU A 89 -12.43 9.66 17.92
N LYS A 90 -12.41 8.36 18.19
CA LYS A 90 -11.61 7.40 17.43
C LYS A 90 -12.12 7.30 15.99
N TYR A 91 -13.44 7.23 15.83
CA TYR A 91 -14.07 7.16 14.51
C TYR A 91 -13.79 8.43 13.71
N HIS A 92 -14.02 9.60 14.32
CA HIS A 92 -13.71 10.89 13.69
C HIS A 92 -12.22 11.00 13.32
N LYS A 93 -11.32 10.64 14.24
CA LYS A 93 -9.87 10.67 14.01
C LYS A 93 -9.43 9.72 12.89
N ALA A 94 -10.12 8.60 12.73
CA ALA A 94 -9.76 7.62 11.69
C ALA A 94 -10.07 8.13 10.27
N TYR A 95 -11.18 8.89 10.10
CA TYR A 95 -11.70 9.14 8.75
C TYR A 95 -12.04 10.60 8.42
N PHE A 96 -12.16 11.52 9.39
CA PHE A 96 -12.70 12.86 9.16
C PHE A 96 -11.78 14.02 9.61
N THR A 97 -10.50 13.75 9.84
CA THR A 97 -9.56 14.78 10.32
C THR A 97 -9.04 15.72 9.24
N LEU A 98 -9.01 15.30 7.98
CA LEU A 98 -8.48 16.11 6.90
C LEU A 98 -9.50 17.10 6.34
N PHE A 99 -10.73 16.64 6.13
CA PHE A 99 -11.85 17.48 5.69
C PHE A 99 -13.08 17.11 6.48
N GLN A 100 -13.81 18.11 6.96
CA GLN A 100 -15.02 17.91 7.73
C GLN A 100 -16.07 17.16 6.87
N ASP A 101 -16.69 16.14 7.47
CA ASP A 101 -17.77 15.32 6.87
C ASP A 101 -17.40 14.58 5.57
N ILE A 102 -16.11 14.52 5.20
CA ILE A 102 -15.61 13.79 4.05
C ILE A 102 -14.76 12.62 4.51
N TRP A 103 -15.15 11.40 4.11
CA TRP A 103 -14.44 10.18 4.47
C TRP A 103 -13.07 10.12 3.77
N HIS A 104 -11.99 10.14 4.53
CA HIS A 104 -10.63 9.90 4.09
C HIS A 104 -10.25 8.44 4.30
N HIS A 105 -9.97 7.69 3.21
CA HIS A 105 -9.69 6.25 3.34
C HIS A 105 -8.23 5.93 3.61
N GLY A 106 -7.32 6.80 3.22
CA GLY A 106 -5.88 6.60 3.40
C GLY A 106 -5.24 5.71 2.32
N ASP A 107 -5.76 5.78 1.09
CA ASP A 107 -5.17 5.16 -0.10
C ASP A 107 -4.87 6.22 -1.17
N PHE A 108 -3.77 6.08 -1.90
CA PHE A 108 -3.57 6.83 -3.13
C PHE A 108 -4.19 6.12 -4.32
N ILE A 109 -4.96 6.88 -5.08
CA ILE A 109 -5.65 6.41 -6.29
C ILE A 109 -5.41 7.33 -7.48
N ARG A 110 -5.72 6.85 -8.66
CA ARG A 110 -5.95 7.65 -9.87
C ARG A 110 -7.26 7.19 -10.51
N ILE A 111 -8.11 8.12 -10.84
CA ILE A 111 -9.35 7.87 -11.58
C ILE A 111 -9.10 8.33 -13.03
N SER A 112 -9.31 7.43 -13.98
CA SER A 112 -9.19 7.74 -15.42
C SER A 112 -10.44 8.44 -15.96
N GLU A 113 -10.36 9.04 -17.13
CA GLU A 113 -11.48 9.71 -17.80
C GLU A 113 -12.69 8.80 -18.05
N HIS A 114 -12.43 7.50 -18.24
CA HIS A 114 -13.50 6.50 -18.39
C HIS A 114 -13.96 5.89 -17.06
N GLY A 115 -13.52 6.42 -15.92
CA GLY A 115 -13.95 6.02 -14.59
C GLY A 115 -13.21 4.82 -13.98
N GLY A 116 -12.24 4.22 -14.68
CA GLY A 116 -11.37 3.16 -14.14
C GLY A 116 -10.50 3.69 -13.00
N ILE A 117 -10.20 2.84 -12.01
CA ILE A 117 -9.46 3.24 -10.81
C ILE A 117 -8.17 2.43 -10.68
N LYS A 118 -7.04 3.11 -10.51
CA LYS A 118 -5.75 2.49 -10.16
C LYS A 118 -5.42 2.83 -8.71
N ILE A 119 -5.13 1.78 -7.91
CA ILE A 119 -4.66 1.92 -6.52
C ILE A 119 -3.13 1.90 -6.50
N PHE A 120 -2.51 2.82 -5.76
CA PHE A 120 -1.05 2.93 -5.59
C PHE A 120 -0.57 2.44 -4.22
N GLY A 121 -1.50 2.10 -3.34
CA GLY A 121 -1.24 1.64 -1.97
C GLY A 121 -1.68 2.65 -0.91
N ARG A 122 -1.36 2.34 0.33
CA ARG A 122 -1.71 3.16 1.50
C ARG A 122 -0.96 4.49 1.49
N SER A 123 -1.68 5.57 1.80
CA SER A 123 -1.07 6.90 1.91
C SER A 123 -0.27 7.08 3.20
N ASP A 124 -0.68 6.39 4.27
CA ASP A 124 0.03 6.37 5.57
C ASP A 124 1.32 5.54 5.55
N ALA A 125 1.45 4.59 4.61
CA ALA A 125 2.66 3.82 4.33
C ALA A 125 3.48 4.41 3.16
N THR A 126 3.03 5.51 2.56
CA THR A 126 3.73 6.17 1.45
C THR A 126 5.09 6.68 1.89
N LEU A 127 6.09 6.42 1.07
CA LEU A 127 7.44 6.92 1.21
C LEU A 127 7.53 8.36 0.71
N ASN A 128 8.37 9.19 1.33
CA ASN A 128 8.48 10.61 0.98
C ASN A 128 9.93 11.12 0.89
N PRO A 129 10.85 10.42 0.20
CA PRO A 129 12.24 10.86 0.10
C PRO A 129 12.37 12.15 -0.71
N GLY A 130 12.97 13.17 -0.12
CA GLY A 130 13.14 14.49 -0.73
C GLY A 130 11.82 15.15 -1.13
N GLY A 131 10.73 14.91 -0.39
CA GLY A 131 9.40 15.46 -0.65
C GLY A 131 8.62 14.78 -1.78
N VAL A 132 9.14 13.72 -2.39
CA VAL A 132 8.46 12.98 -3.47
C VAL A 132 7.69 11.78 -2.91
N ARG A 133 6.38 11.77 -3.08
CA ARG A 133 5.51 10.69 -2.59
C ARG A 133 5.57 9.45 -3.48
N ILE A 134 6.06 8.34 -2.94
CA ILE A 134 6.27 7.05 -3.60
C ILE A 134 5.41 5.99 -2.94
N GLY A 135 4.61 5.26 -3.72
CA GLY A 135 3.82 4.13 -3.24
C GLY A 135 4.70 2.89 -3.03
N THR A 136 4.57 2.22 -1.88
CA THR A 136 5.31 0.99 -1.59
C THR A 136 5.07 -0.10 -2.64
N ALA A 137 3.84 -0.21 -3.15
CA ALA A 137 3.46 -1.16 -4.19
C ALA A 137 4.23 -0.97 -5.52
N GLU A 138 4.73 0.22 -5.80
CA GLU A 138 5.53 0.48 -6.99
C GLU A 138 6.89 -0.24 -6.92
N ILE A 139 7.50 -0.26 -5.74
CA ILE A 139 8.75 -0.96 -5.48
C ILE A 139 8.52 -2.48 -5.41
N TYR A 140 7.49 -2.94 -4.70
CA TYR A 140 7.17 -4.36 -4.58
C TYR A 140 7.01 -5.05 -5.93
N ARG A 141 6.26 -4.43 -6.85
CA ARG A 141 6.03 -4.99 -8.19
C ARG A 141 7.32 -5.25 -8.97
N VAL A 142 8.34 -4.43 -8.79
CA VAL A 142 9.64 -4.61 -9.46
C VAL A 142 10.48 -5.65 -8.74
N VAL A 143 10.56 -5.55 -7.42
CA VAL A 143 11.45 -6.36 -6.60
C VAL A 143 10.98 -7.82 -6.52
N GLU A 144 9.69 -8.04 -6.32
CA GLU A 144 9.13 -9.38 -6.18
C GLU A 144 9.00 -10.14 -7.50
N ALA A 145 9.25 -9.47 -8.63
CA ALA A 145 9.40 -10.12 -9.92
C ALA A 145 10.80 -10.76 -10.14
N LEU A 146 11.77 -10.47 -9.26
CA LEU A 146 13.12 -11.03 -9.35
C LEU A 146 13.17 -12.47 -8.82
N ASP A 147 13.74 -13.38 -9.58
CA ASP A 147 13.70 -14.81 -9.31
C ASP A 147 14.32 -15.22 -7.96
N PHE A 148 15.28 -14.47 -7.45
CA PHE A 148 15.99 -14.74 -6.21
C PHE A 148 15.29 -14.14 -4.96
N ILE A 149 14.26 -13.33 -5.15
CA ILE A 149 13.47 -12.73 -4.05
C ILE A 149 12.26 -13.61 -3.74
N LYS A 150 12.07 -13.93 -2.46
CA LYS A 150 10.89 -14.61 -1.98
C LYS A 150 9.80 -13.63 -1.57
N ASP A 151 10.22 -12.53 -0.91
CA ASP A 151 9.31 -11.52 -0.35
C ASP A 151 10.08 -10.24 -0.03
N SER A 152 9.39 -9.12 0.14
CA SER A 152 10.00 -7.83 0.42
C SER A 152 9.13 -6.96 1.34
N LEU A 153 9.76 -6.02 2.04
CA LEU A 153 9.08 -4.98 2.78
C LEU A 153 9.86 -3.67 2.67
N VAL A 154 9.19 -2.59 2.34
CA VAL A 154 9.82 -1.27 2.21
C VAL A 154 9.21 -0.27 3.17
N ILE A 155 10.06 0.53 3.79
CA ILE A 155 9.63 1.61 4.69
C ILE A 155 10.40 2.90 4.43
N GLY A 156 9.82 4.02 4.84
CA GLY A 156 10.53 5.28 4.98
C GLY A 156 11.11 5.41 6.39
N GLN A 157 12.42 5.54 6.48
CA GLN A 157 13.10 5.85 7.73
C GLN A 157 13.41 7.34 7.78
N LYS A 158 13.03 8.02 8.87
CA LYS A 158 13.46 9.41 9.14
C LYS A 158 14.97 9.42 9.33
N TRP A 159 15.67 10.20 8.53
CA TRP A 159 17.12 10.26 8.52
C TRP A 159 17.62 11.66 8.12
N GLU A 160 18.49 12.27 8.91
CA GLU A 160 19.15 13.57 8.61
C GLU A 160 18.18 14.70 8.16
N GLY A 161 17.01 14.76 8.79
CA GLY A 161 15.99 15.78 8.48
C GLY A 161 15.10 15.50 7.28
N ASP A 162 15.30 14.36 6.60
CA ASP A 162 14.50 13.89 5.49
C ASP A 162 14.02 12.43 5.74
N GLU A 163 13.56 11.75 4.72
CA GLU A 163 13.21 10.35 4.74
C GLU A 163 14.08 9.58 3.74
N ARG A 164 14.69 8.46 4.18
CA ARG A 164 15.35 7.53 3.28
C ARG A 164 14.54 6.25 3.10
N VAL A 165 14.53 5.73 1.89
CA VAL A 165 13.88 4.45 1.56
C VAL A 165 14.76 3.30 2.04
N VAL A 166 14.19 2.40 2.84
CA VAL A 166 14.82 1.16 3.30
C VAL A 166 14.03 -0.03 2.79
N LEU A 167 14.69 -0.93 2.08
CA LEU A 167 14.12 -2.14 1.52
C LEU A 167 14.65 -3.37 2.27
N PHE A 168 13.76 -4.13 2.86
CA PHE A 168 14.05 -5.44 3.45
C PHE A 168 13.67 -6.54 2.48
N LEU A 169 14.54 -7.55 2.35
CA LEU A 169 14.38 -8.66 1.43
C LEU A 169 14.42 -9.99 2.16
N LYS A 170 13.41 -10.81 1.95
CA LYS A 170 13.47 -12.24 2.24
C LYS A 170 13.90 -12.96 0.97
N MET A 171 15.10 -13.52 1.00
CA MET A 171 15.66 -14.24 -0.16
C MET A 171 15.03 -15.62 -0.30
N LYS A 172 15.00 -16.17 -1.53
CA LYS A 172 14.69 -17.59 -1.74
C LYS A 172 15.77 -18.47 -1.14
N GLU A 173 15.41 -19.71 -0.83
CA GLU A 173 16.34 -20.68 -0.28
C GLU A 173 17.52 -20.91 -1.23
N GLY A 174 18.74 -20.93 -0.68
CA GLY A 174 19.97 -21.02 -1.46
C GLY A 174 20.49 -19.70 -2.06
N SER A 175 19.73 -18.59 -1.92
CA SER A 175 20.18 -17.27 -2.37
C SER A 175 20.62 -16.41 -1.19
N ALA A 176 21.70 -15.65 -1.36
CA ALA A 176 22.21 -14.69 -0.38
C ALA A 176 22.38 -13.32 -1.03
N LEU A 177 22.04 -12.28 -0.29
CA LEU A 177 22.22 -10.91 -0.75
C LEU A 177 23.71 -10.56 -0.83
N ASN A 178 24.16 -10.08 -1.98
CA ASN A 178 25.52 -9.62 -2.23
C ASN A 178 25.52 -8.31 -3.03
N ASP A 179 26.68 -7.71 -3.24
CA ASP A 179 26.81 -6.42 -3.91
C ASP A 179 26.33 -6.44 -5.38
N GLU A 180 26.43 -7.58 -6.06
CA GLU A 180 25.98 -7.73 -7.44
C GLU A 180 24.44 -7.69 -7.50
N LEU A 181 23.77 -8.46 -6.66
CA LEU A 181 22.32 -8.47 -6.56
C LEU A 181 21.78 -7.11 -6.08
N ILE A 182 22.46 -6.43 -5.16
CA ILE A 182 22.09 -5.07 -4.74
C ILE A 182 22.16 -4.10 -5.92
N LYS A 183 23.19 -4.17 -6.76
CA LYS A 183 23.31 -3.34 -7.96
C LYS A 183 22.21 -3.66 -8.96
N GLU A 184 21.89 -4.93 -9.16
CA GLU A 184 20.80 -5.38 -10.04
C GLU A 184 19.46 -4.83 -9.55
N ILE A 185 19.11 -5.01 -8.28
CA ILE A 185 17.87 -4.52 -7.68
C ILE A 185 17.75 -3.00 -7.88
N LYS A 186 18.81 -2.25 -7.56
CA LYS A 186 18.83 -0.79 -7.73
C LYS A 186 18.64 -0.38 -9.20
N SER A 187 19.25 -1.11 -10.13
CA SER A 187 19.10 -0.89 -11.55
C SER A 187 17.67 -1.14 -12.03
N GLN A 188 17.09 -2.27 -11.63
CA GLN A 188 15.71 -2.63 -11.97
C GLN A 188 14.69 -1.61 -11.43
N ILE A 189 14.84 -1.19 -10.18
CA ILE A 189 13.96 -0.16 -9.61
C ILE A 189 14.14 1.17 -10.36
N ARG A 190 15.37 1.58 -10.65
CA ARG A 190 15.63 2.83 -11.39
C ARG A 190 14.99 2.84 -12.77
N SER A 191 15.09 1.73 -13.49
CA SER A 191 14.61 1.60 -14.87
C SER A 191 13.08 1.46 -14.96
N ASN A 192 12.47 0.73 -14.02
CA ASN A 192 11.03 0.44 -14.05
C ASN A 192 10.17 1.44 -13.25
N CYS A 193 10.78 2.25 -12.37
CA CYS A 193 10.12 3.28 -11.61
C CYS A 193 10.78 4.65 -11.87
N SER A 194 11.68 5.07 -10.96
CA SER A 194 12.50 6.28 -11.14
C SER A 194 13.72 6.27 -10.20
N PRO A 195 14.69 7.17 -10.38
CA PRO A 195 15.83 7.31 -9.45
C PRO A 195 15.41 7.55 -7.98
N ARG A 196 14.26 8.19 -7.75
CA ARG A 196 13.73 8.48 -6.41
C ARG A 196 13.22 7.24 -5.66
N HIS A 197 12.85 6.19 -6.39
CA HIS A 197 12.42 4.91 -5.82
C HIS A 197 13.57 4.03 -5.35
N VAL A 198 14.80 4.33 -5.75
CA VAL A 198 15.96 3.51 -5.43
C VAL A 198 16.25 3.57 -3.94
N PRO A 199 16.23 2.42 -3.21
CA PRO A 199 16.47 2.41 -1.78
C PRO A 199 17.87 2.87 -1.41
N ALA A 200 17.97 3.68 -0.34
CA ALA A 200 19.25 4.05 0.25
C ALA A 200 19.90 2.83 0.93
N LYS A 201 19.10 2.01 1.60
CA LYS A 201 19.54 0.77 2.24
C LYS A 201 18.73 -0.41 1.71
N ILE A 202 19.41 -1.52 1.42
CA ILE A 202 18.83 -2.82 1.05
C ILE A 202 19.40 -3.85 2.00
N LEU A 203 18.56 -4.49 2.79
CA LEU A 203 18.94 -5.38 3.87
C LEU A 203 18.23 -6.73 3.73
N MET A 204 18.92 -7.81 4.05
CA MET A 204 18.31 -9.13 4.14
C MET A 204 17.63 -9.29 5.50
N ILE A 205 16.44 -9.86 5.49
CA ILE A 205 15.67 -10.18 6.70
C ILE A 205 15.17 -11.63 6.63
N LYS A 206 15.10 -12.28 7.77
CA LYS A 206 14.68 -13.69 7.85
C LYS A 206 13.18 -13.86 7.60
N GLU A 207 12.36 -12.93 8.08
CA GLU A 207 10.90 -13.02 8.04
C GLU A 207 10.29 -11.65 7.82
N ILE A 208 9.25 -11.58 6.99
CA ILE A 208 8.43 -10.38 6.79
C ILE A 208 7.15 -10.52 7.64
N PRO A 209 6.79 -9.49 8.43
CA PRO A 209 5.58 -9.52 9.24
C PRO A 209 4.32 -9.28 8.38
N TYR A 210 3.28 -10.06 8.70
CA TYR A 210 1.98 -9.99 8.05
C TYR A 210 0.85 -9.91 9.07
N THR A 211 -0.24 -9.25 8.69
CA THR A 211 -1.51 -9.42 9.40
C THR A 211 -2.08 -10.83 9.17
N ILE A 212 -3.02 -11.26 10.03
CA ILE A 212 -3.75 -12.54 9.87
C ILE A 212 -4.41 -12.63 8.48
N ASN A 213 -4.79 -11.49 7.90
CA ASN A 213 -5.38 -11.40 6.55
C ASN A 213 -4.35 -11.30 5.41
N GLY A 214 -3.06 -11.57 5.68
CA GLY A 214 -2.00 -11.60 4.67
C GLY A 214 -1.56 -10.24 4.13
N LYS A 215 -1.75 -9.15 4.88
CA LYS A 215 -1.27 -7.81 4.50
C LYS A 215 0.06 -7.50 5.17
N LYS A 216 1.00 -6.90 4.43
CA LYS A 216 2.26 -6.39 4.96
C LYS A 216 2.01 -5.25 5.95
N VAL A 217 2.89 -5.12 6.95
CA VAL A 217 2.70 -4.17 8.06
C VAL A 217 3.80 -3.12 8.12
N GLU A 218 3.98 -2.38 7.04
CA GLU A 218 5.01 -1.33 6.87
C GLU A 218 5.01 -0.34 8.04
N ILE A 219 3.83 0.09 8.48
CA ILE A 219 3.67 1.06 9.57
C ILE A 219 4.19 0.50 10.89
N ALA A 220 3.93 -0.79 11.19
CA ALA A 220 4.42 -1.43 12.40
C ALA A 220 5.95 -1.54 12.39
N VAL A 221 6.53 -1.97 11.25
CA VAL A 221 7.98 -2.05 11.08
C VAL A 221 8.62 -0.66 11.19
N ARG A 222 8.05 0.35 10.53
CA ARG A 222 8.53 1.74 10.64
C ARG A 222 8.54 2.22 12.09
N LYS A 223 7.49 1.93 12.88
CA LYS A 223 7.43 2.26 14.30
C LYS A 223 8.54 1.60 15.10
N ILE A 224 8.75 0.29 14.93
CA ILE A 224 9.82 -0.46 15.61
C ILE A 224 11.19 0.15 15.31
N ILE A 225 11.50 0.42 14.05
CA ILE A 225 12.79 1.03 13.65
C ILE A 225 13.02 2.41 14.28
N HIS A 226 11.92 3.15 14.56
CA HIS A 226 12.00 4.45 15.26
C HIS A 226 11.84 4.33 16.78
N GLY A 227 11.93 3.13 17.37
CA GLY A 227 11.82 2.93 18.82
C GLY A 227 10.43 3.19 19.41
N GLN A 228 9.38 3.13 18.57
CA GLN A 228 8.01 3.34 18.97
C GLN A 228 7.27 2.02 19.23
N ASP A 229 6.33 2.03 20.14
CA ASP A 229 5.51 0.85 20.43
C ASP A 229 4.54 0.52 19.30
N VAL A 230 4.36 -0.77 19.06
CA VAL A 230 3.32 -1.31 18.18
C VAL A 230 2.16 -1.81 19.02
N ILE A 231 1.01 -1.17 18.81
CA ILE A 231 -0.26 -1.57 19.39
C ILE A 231 -0.90 -2.64 18.47
N ASN A 232 -1.73 -3.54 19.01
CA ASN A 232 -2.45 -4.59 18.26
C ASN A 232 -1.54 -5.64 17.59
N LYS A 233 -0.53 -6.13 18.29
CA LYS A 233 0.29 -7.25 17.83
C LYS A 233 -0.53 -8.53 17.60
N ASP A 234 -1.67 -8.67 18.28
CA ASP A 234 -2.59 -9.80 18.15
C ASP A 234 -3.25 -9.92 16.76
N ALA A 235 -3.24 -8.82 15.98
CA ALA A 235 -3.71 -8.83 14.60
C ALA A 235 -2.68 -9.37 13.59
N LEU A 236 -1.48 -9.72 14.05
CA LEU A 236 -0.41 -10.26 13.21
C LEU A 236 -0.44 -11.79 13.18
N ALA A 237 -0.16 -12.34 12.01
CA ALA A 237 0.00 -13.79 11.82
C ALA A 237 1.33 -14.29 12.42
N ASN A 238 2.36 -13.45 12.42
CA ASN A 238 3.71 -13.76 12.87
C ASN A 238 4.32 -12.60 13.69
N PRO A 239 3.75 -12.27 14.88
CA PRO A 239 4.16 -11.08 15.66
C PRO A 239 5.64 -11.10 16.07
N ASP A 240 6.22 -12.27 16.29
CA ASP A 240 7.64 -12.41 16.67
C ASP A 240 8.59 -11.92 15.57
N SER A 241 8.15 -11.87 14.32
CA SER A 241 8.95 -11.34 13.22
C SER A 241 9.28 -9.85 13.38
N LEU A 242 8.50 -9.10 14.15
CA LEU A 242 8.79 -7.70 14.47
C LEU A 242 10.09 -7.52 15.25
N GLU A 243 10.49 -8.50 16.05
CA GLU A 243 11.74 -8.43 16.83
C GLU A 243 12.98 -8.36 15.92
N LEU A 244 12.88 -8.90 14.69
CA LEU A 244 13.96 -8.86 13.71
C LEU A 244 14.29 -7.45 13.20
N PHE A 245 13.39 -6.49 13.42
CA PHE A 245 13.53 -5.10 12.97
C PHE A 245 14.01 -4.15 14.08
N LYS A 246 14.27 -4.66 15.28
CA LYS A 246 14.84 -3.89 16.38
C LYS A 246 16.34 -3.74 16.22
N GLU A 247 16.84 -2.54 16.52
CA GLU A 247 18.28 -2.25 16.71
C GLU A 247 19.16 -2.75 15.55
N ILE A 248 18.71 -2.61 14.29
CA ILE A 248 19.49 -2.98 13.11
C ILE A 248 20.67 -2.02 12.96
N PRO A 249 21.95 -2.49 13.10
CA PRO A 249 23.13 -1.60 13.11
C PRO A 249 23.27 -0.79 11.82
N GLU A 250 22.95 -1.38 10.67
CA GLU A 250 23.06 -0.75 9.35
C GLU A 250 22.10 0.45 9.18
N LEU A 251 21.09 0.56 10.03
CA LEU A 251 20.15 1.67 10.04
C LEU A 251 20.53 2.81 10.99
N GLN A 252 21.59 2.62 11.76
CA GLN A 252 22.13 3.66 12.67
C GLN A 252 23.22 4.51 12.00
N VAL A 253 23.59 4.18 10.76
CA VAL A 253 24.65 4.82 9.97
C VAL A 253 24.18 5.23 8.59
#